data_bf6f40e7d704f1c7f052169557e661d4
#
_entry.id   bf6f40e7d704f1c7f052169557e661d4
#
_cell.length_a   1.000
_cell.length_b   1.000
_cell.length_c   1.000
_cell.angle_alpha   90.00
_cell.angle_beta   90.00
_cell.angle_gamma   90.00
#
_symmetry.space_group_name_H-M   'P 1'
#
loop_
_entity.id
_entity.type
_entity.pdbx_description
1 polymer ?
#
loop_
_entity_poly.entity_id
_entity_poly.type
_entity_poly.pdbx_seq_one_letter_code
_entity_poly.pdbx_strand_id
1 'polypeptide(L)'
;MVKNEIGRILPMIVSLDFDFTKAEKKVAKYILENTADIIYLTIVEFSEKVIVGEATIIRFCRKLGFKGFQDFKMILAQELSINSQSTRIVSDVLDAKDSLKVVGEKIVNGGEIAMQETLMLLDYKVLAQVIKLMEKAKRIYFFGVAHSGLTAIEAKYKFMQLGMKVDSYIDNHFMAMVAATLDKEDLVIGISHSGRALETIKGLEVAREQGCKTIA
;
A
#
# COMPACT_ATOMS: atom_id res chain seq x y z
N MET A 1 -10.74 3.09 12.55
CA MET A 1 -11.95 3.52 11.81
C MET A 1 -11.48 4.39 10.64
N VAL A 2 -11.31 3.82 9.46
CA VAL A 2 -10.99 4.58 8.24
C VAL A 2 -12.25 5.36 7.89
N LYS A 3 -12.22 6.70 7.96
CA LYS A 3 -13.31 7.54 7.47
C LYS A 3 -13.44 7.30 5.96
N ASN A 4 -14.65 7.03 5.50
CA ASN A 4 -15.05 6.91 4.09
C ASN A 4 -14.71 8.22 3.34
N GLU A 5 -13.50 8.33 2.85
CA GLU A 5 -13.12 9.38 1.92
C GLU A 5 -13.26 8.82 0.51
N ILE A 6 -13.97 9.53 -0.33
CA ILE A 6 -14.27 9.18 -1.72
C ILE A 6 -12.98 9.14 -2.53
N GLY A 7 -12.86 8.18 -3.47
CA GLY A 7 -11.67 8.03 -4.34
C GLY A 7 -10.65 7.00 -3.87
N ARG A 8 -10.94 6.25 -2.80
CA ARG A 8 -9.96 5.33 -2.16
C ARG A 8 -10.15 3.85 -2.46
N ILE A 9 -11.31 3.43 -2.97
CA ILE A 9 -11.65 2.00 -3.07
C ILE A 9 -10.69 1.26 -4.00
N LEU A 10 -10.51 1.76 -5.22
CA LEU A 10 -9.66 1.07 -6.21
C LEU A 10 -8.19 1.06 -5.78
N PRO A 11 -7.58 2.19 -5.37
CA PRO A 11 -6.23 2.19 -4.81
C PRO A 11 -6.07 1.26 -3.59
N MET A 12 -7.07 1.21 -2.70
CA MET A 12 -7.03 0.33 -1.53
C MET A 12 -7.09 -1.15 -1.93
N ILE A 13 -7.88 -1.53 -2.94
CA ILE A 13 -7.90 -2.90 -3.47
C ILE A 13 -6.52 -3.29 -4.00
N VAL A 14 -5.89 -2.41 -4.77
CA VAL A 14 -4.55 -2.65 -5.32
C VAL A 14 -3.50 -2.77 -4.22
N SER A 15 -3.52 -1.87 -3.24
CA SER A 15 -2.55 -1.86 -2.14
C SER A 15 -2.63 -3.10 -1.24
N LEU A 16 -3.82 -3.70 -1.10
CA LEU A 16 -4.06 -4.88 -0.28
C LEU A 16 -4.01 -6.20 -1.06
N ASP A 17 -3.67 -6.20 -2.36
CA ASP A 17 -3.67 -7.42 -3.19
C ASP A 17 -2.83 -8.55 -2.60
N PHE A 18 -1.71 -8.23 -1.96
CA PHE A 18 -0.84 -9.21 -1.33
C PHE A 18 -1.48 -9.92 -0.13
N ASP A 19 -2.45 -9.29 0.52
CA ASP A 19 -3.15 -9.84 1.68
C ASP A 19 -4.40 -10.66 1.32
N PHE A 20 -4.80 -10.65 0.05
CA PHE A 20 -5.98 -11.36 -0.40
C PHE A 20 -5.72 -12.85 -0.59
N THR A 21 -6.66 -13.66 -0.12
CA THR A 21 -6.75 -15.09 -0.44
C THR A 21 -7.01 -15.28 -1.94
N LYS A 22 -6.82 -16.50 -2.45
CA LYS A 22 -7.12 -16.81 -3.87
C LYS A 22 -8.55 -16.44 -4.29
N ALA A 23 -9.53 -16.62 -3.39
CA ALA A 23 -10.93 -16.28 -3.67
C ALA A 23 -11.13 -14.75 -3.63
N GLU A 24 -10.53 -14.05 -2.68
CA GLU A 24 -10.59 -12.59 -2.59
C GLU A 24 -9.90 -11.91 -3.78
N LYS A 25 -8.80 -12.48 -4.29
CA LYS A 25 -8.14 -12.00 -5.52
C LYS A 25 -9.04 -12.06 -6.74
N LYS A 26 -9.90 -13.09 -6.86
CA LYS A 26 -10.91 -13.14 -7.94
C LYS A 26 -11.91 -11.99 -7.79
N VAL A 27 -12.36 -11.70 -6.56
CA VAL A 27 -13.27 -10.58 -6.27
C VAL A 27 -12.59 -9.25 -6.62
N ALA A 28 -11.37 -9.04 -6.13
CA ALA A 28 -10.58 -7.83 -6.42
C ALA A 28 -10.40 -7.62 -7.92
N LYS A 29 -9.95 -8.64 -8.65
CA LYS A 29 -9.75 -8.59 -10.10
C LYS A 29 -11.03 -8.20 -10.84
N TYR A 30 -12.17 -8.86 -10.51
CA TYR A 30 -13.43 -8.55 -11.17
C TYR A 30 -13.87 -7.11 -10.91
N ILE A 31 -13.69 -6.59 -9.67
CA ILE A 31 -14.01 -5.20 -9.33
C ILE A 31 -13.18 -4.24 -10.18
N LEU A 32 -11.88 -4.45 -10.28
CA LEU A 32 -10.98 -3.58 -11.04
C LEU A 32 -11.29 -3.58 -12.54
N GLU A 33 -11.68 -4.74 -13.10
CA GLU A 33 -12.00 -4.89 -14.52
C GLU A 33 -13.43 -4.41 -14.88
N ASN A 34 -14.38 -4.42 -13.93
CA ASN A 34 -15.80 -4.17 -14.18
C ASN A 34 -16.40 -3.17 -13.17
N THR A 35 -15.63 -2.16 -12.77
CA THR A 35 -15.99 -1.24 -11.68
C THR A 35 -17.37 -0.60 -11.86
N ALA A 36 -17.71 -0.17 -13.09
CA ALA A 36 -18.98 0.49 -13.37
C ALA A 36 -20.19 -0.45 -13.27
N ASP A 37 -20.02 -1.74 -13.55
CA ASP A 37 -21.12 -2.71 -13.57
C ASP A 37 -21.50 -3.17 -12.17
N ILE A 38 -20.55 -3.20 -11.25
CA ILE A 38 -20.74 -3.73 -9.89
C ILE A 38 -21.85 -3.00 -9.12
N ILE A 39 -21.99 -1.70 -9.33
CA ILE A 39 -23.01 -0.89 -8.65
C ILE A 39 -24.43 -1.35 -8.97
N TYR A 40 -24.63 -2.05 -10.09
CA TYR A 40 -25.93 -2.56 -10.52
C TYR A 40 -26.18 -4.02 -10.11
N LEU A 41 -25.13 -4.77 -9.72
CA LEU A 41 -25.26 -6.19 -9.38
C LEU A 41 -25.81 -6.38 -7.95
N THR A 42 -26.61 -7.42 -7.78
CA THR A 42 -26.91 -8.00 -6.47
C THR A 42 -25.71 -8.81 -5.98
N ILE A 43 -25.66 -9.14 -4.69
CA ILE A 43 -24.59 -9.98 -4.16
C ILE A 43 -24.60 -11.39 -4.77
N VAL A 44 -25.80 -11.91 -5.08
CA VAL A 44 -25.99 -13.21 -5.73
C VAL A 44 -25.39 -13.18 -7.14
N GLU A 45 -25.79 -12.23 -7.98
CA GLU A 45 -25.28 -12.07 -9.34
C GLU A 45 -23.75 -11.85 -9.34
N PHE A 46 -23.25 -11.07 -8.39
CA PHE A 46 -21.81 -10.84 -8.26
C PHE A 46 -21.07 -12.13 -7.86
N SER A 47 -21.62 -12.91 -6.93
CA SER A 47 -21.05 -14.18 -6.49
C SER A 47 -20.97 -15.20 -7.63
N GLU A 48 -22.01 -15.26 -8.47
CA GLU A 48 -22.07 -16.12 -9.64
C GLU A 48 -21.03 -15.71 -10.70
N LYS A 49 -20.91 -14.41 -11.00
CA LYS A 49 -19.94 -13.89 -11.98
C LYS A 49 -18.49 -14.16 -11.59
N VAL A 50 -18.17 -14.04 -10.31
CA VAL A 50 -16.81 -14.25 -9.79
C VAL A 50 -16.53 -15.72 -9.45
N ILE A 51 -17.56 -16.54 -9.37
CA ILE A 51 -17.50 -17.96 -8.97
C ILE A 51 -16.88 -18.07 -7.56
N VAL A 52 -17.49 -17.36 -6.60
CA VAL A 52 -17.16 -17.41 -5.16
C VAL A 52 -18.46 -17.35 -4.34
N GLY A 53 -18.41 -17.81 -3.09
CA GLY A 53 -19.59 -17.70 -2.21
C GLY A 53 -19.82 -16.26 -1.74
N GLU A 54 -21.08 -15.86 -1.54
CA GLU A 54 -21.48 -14.53 -1.04
C GLU A 54 -20.75 -14.15 0.25
N ALA A 55 -20.54 -15.12 1.16
CA ALA A 55 -19.78 -14.91 2.40
C ALA A 55 -18.33 -14.43 2.13
N THR A 56 -17.74 -14.82 1.01
CA THR A 56 -16.39 -14.35 0.61
C THR A 56 -16.43 -12.90 0.20
N ILE A 57 -17.46 -12.49 -0.55
CA ILE A 57 -17.67 -11.09 -0.96
C ILE A 57 -17.87 -10.21 0.29
N ILE A 58 -18.70 -10.65 1.24
CA ILE A 58 -18.95 -9.90 2.47
C ILE A 58 -17.66 -9.75 3.29
N ARG A 59 -16.87 -10.83 3.42
CA ARG A 59 -15.56 -10.76 4.11
C ARG A 59 -14.59 -9.84 3.40
N PHE A 60 -14.53 -9.89 2.08
CA PHE A 60 -13.72 -8.98 1.27
C PHE A 60 -14.09 -7.51 1.54
N CYS A 61 -15.37 -7.16 1.46
CA CYS A 61 -15.83 -5.80 1.76
C CYS A 61 -15.47 -5.37 3.19
N ARG A 62 -15.62 -6.26 4.18
CA ARG A 62 -15.25 -5.98 5.57
C ARG A 62 -13.75 -5.80 5.76
N LYS A 63 -12.94 -6.55 5.04
CA LYS A 63 -11.48 -6.42 5.03
C LYS A 63 -11.03 -5.06 4.49
N LEU A 64 -11.78 -4.52 3.53
CA LEU A 64 -11.60 -3.14 3.05
C LEU A 64 -12.20 -2.06 3.97
N GLY A 65 -12.76 -2.44 5.12
CA GLY A 65 -13.32 -1.50 6.11
C GLY A 65 -14.79 -1.14 5.92
N PHE A 66 -15.49 -1.75 4.96
CA PHE A 66 -16.93 -1.55 4.74
C PHE A 66 -17.78 -2.48 5.61
N LYS A 67 -19.00 -2.05 5.94
CA LYS A 67 -19.93 -2.86 6.75
C LYS A 67 -20.38 -4.14 6.01
N GLY A 68 -20.38 -4.12 4.69
CA GLY A 68 -20.77 -5.21 3.81
C GLY A 68 -20.87 -4.75 2.35
N PHE A 69 -21.43 -5.62 1.49
CA PHE A 69 -21.49 -5.37 0.06
C PHE A 69 -22.33 -4.13 -0.33
N GLN A 70 -23.45 -3.88 0.34
CA GLN A 70 -24.28 -2.71 0.04
C GLN A 70 -23.58 -1.39 0.39
N ASP A 71 -22.89 -1.34 1.54
CA ASP A 71 -22.11 -0.19 1.97
C ASP A 71 -20.95 0.08 0.98
N PHE A 72 -20.23 -0.99 0.58
CA PHE A 72 -19.23 -0.95 -0.46
C PHE A 72 -19.76 -0.38 -1.78
N LYS A 73 -20.90 -0.90 -2.29
CA LYS A 73 -21.51 -0.44 -3.53
C LYS A 73 -21.90 1.04 -3.49
N MET A 74 -22.46 1.49 -2.37
CA MET A 74 -22.88 2.88 -2.20
C MET A 74 -21.68 3.83 -2.30
N ILE A 75 -20.58 3.52 -1.62
CA ILE A 75 -19.38 4.35 -1.68
C ILE A 75 -18.72 4.26 -3.06
N LEU A 76 -18.65 3.07 -3.67
CA LEU A 76 -18.14 2.89 -5.04
C LEU A 76 -18.95 3.72 -6.06
N ALA A 77 -20.28 3.76 -5.95
CA ALA A 77 -21.13 4.57 -6.82
C ALA A 77 -20.84 6.07 -6.65
N GLN A 78 -20.60 6.53 -5.42
CA GLN A 78 -20.19 7.92 -5.16
C GLN A 78 -18.83 8.24 -5.79
N GLU A 79 -17.86 7.34 -5.68
CA GLU A 79 -16.54 7.51 -6.34
C GLU A 79 -16.66 7.61 -7.86
N LEU A 80 -17.44 6.74 -8.47
CA LEU A 80 -17.65 6.75 -9.92
C LEU A 80 -18.36 8.03 -10.39
N SER A 81 -19.29 8.57 -9.62
CA SER A 81 -20.00 9.80 -9.99
C SER A 81 -19.10 11.03 -9.99
N ILE A 82 -18.07 11.05 -9.15
CA ILE A 82 -17.09 12.15 -9.06
C ILE A 82 -16.02 11.99 -10.13
N ASN A 83 -15.54 10.76 -10.36
CA ASN A 83 -14.52 10.46 -11.37
C ASN A 83 -15.04 10.56 -12.81
N SER A 84 -16.34 10.59 -13.05
CA SER A 84 -16.91 10.78 -14.40
C SER A 84 -16.59 12.14 -15.03
N GLN A 85 -16.03 13.08 -14.28
CA GLN A 85 -15.51 14.36 -14.78
C GLN A 85 -14.01 14.37 -15.08
N SER A 86 -13.27 13.36 -14.68
CA SER A 86 -11.84 13.27 -14.94
C SER A 86 -11.48 12.05 -15.78
N THR A 87 -11.35 12.29 -17.06
CA THR A 87 -10.41 11.70 -18.04
C THR A 87 -10.21 10.17 -18.06
N ARG A 88 -10.61 9.60 -19.22
CA ARG A 88 -10.05 8.44 -19.94
C ARG A 88 -9.04 7.61 -19.11
N ILE A 89 -9.48 6.46 -18.64
CA ILE A 89 -8.60 5.34 -18.28
C ILE A 89 -7.95 4.89 -19.61
N VAL A 90 -6.83 5.49 -19.96
CA VAL A 90 -5.92 4.88 -20.92
C VAL A 90 -5.38 3.65 -20.19
N SER A 91 -5.56 2.47 -20.74
CA SER A 91 -4.96 1.24 -20.25
C SER A 91 -3.45 1.48 -20.04
N ASP A 92 -3.01 1.58 -18.78
CA ASP A 92 -1.59 1.81 -18.42
C ASP A 92 -0.71 0.58 -18.68
N VAL A 93 -1.33 -0.51 -19.14
CA VAL A 93 -0.60 -1.72 -19.52
C VAL A 93 0.18 -1.46 -20.81
N LEU A 94 1.49 -1.60 -20.74
CA LEU A 94 2.37 -1.52 -21.91
C LEU A 94 2.08 -2.70 -22.85
N ASP A 95 1.86 -2.38 -24.13
CA ASP A 95 1.72 -3.37 -25.19
C ASP A 95 2.97 -3.38 -26.07
N ALA A 96 3.37 -4.55 -26.55
CA ALA A 96 4.52 -4.69 -27.45
C ALA A 96 4.35 -3.93 -28.79
N LYS A 97 3.14 -3.52 -29.14
CA LYS A 97 2.82 -2.73 -30.32
C LYS A 97 2.82 -1.22 -30.07
N ASP A 98 2.98 -0.79 -28.84
CA ASP A 98 3.03 0.64 -28.50
C ASP A 98 4.24 1.30 -29.17
N SER A 99 4.03 2.48 -29.76
CA SER A 99 5.13 3.31 -30.18
C SER A 99 5.92 3.86 -28.99
N LEU A 100 7.18 4.22 -29.18
CA LEU A 100 8.01 4.79 -28.09
C LEU A 100 7.36 6.03 -27.45
N LYS A 101 6.64 6.83 -28.23
CA LYS A 101 5.90 7.98 -27.73
C LYS A 101 4.78 7.53 -26.76
N VAL A 102 3.99 6.53 -27.16
CA VAL A 102 2.90 5.98 -26.34
C VAL A 102 3.45 5.34 -25.08
N VAL A 103 4.56 4.61 -25.16
CA VAL A 103 5.27 4.06 -24.00
C VAL A 103 5.66 5.17 -23.01
N GLY A 104 6.26 6.27 -23.50
CA GLY A 104 6.62 7.40 -22.65
C GLY A 104 5.40 8.05 -21.97
N GLU A 105 4.32 8.27 -22.71
CA GLU A 105 3.07 8.82 -22.18
C GLU A 105 2.46 7.91 -21.12
N LYS A 106 2.42 6.59 -21.33
CA LYS A 106 1.92 5.61 -20.36
C LYS A 106 2.75 5.59 -19.08
N ILE A 107 4.08 5.67 -19.17
CA ILE A 107 4.96 5.70 -17.98
C ILE A 107 4.71 6.95 -17.15
N VAL A 108 4.61 8.12 -17.78
CA VAL A 108 4.34 9.38 -17.08
C VAL A 108 2.98 9.35 -16.41
N ASN A 109 1.92 8.97 -17.15
CA ASN A 109 0.57 8.90 -16.62
C ASN A 109 0.46 7.90 -15.45
N GLY A 110 1.08 6.73 -15.57
CA GLY A 110 1.12 5.74 -14.49
C GLY A 110 1.81 6.27 -13.23
N GLY A 111 2.89 7.05 -13.40
CA GLY A 111 3.55 7.73 -12.28
C GLY A 111 2.66 8.79 -11.61
N GLU A 112 1.95 9.59 -12.39
CA GLU A 112 1.01 10.59 -11.86
C GLU A 112 -0.13 9.94 -11.08
N ILE A 113 -0.74 8.89 -11.63
CA ILE A 113 -1.80 8.14 -10.97
C ILE A 113 -1.31 7.55 -9.65
N ALA A 114 -0.14 6.88 -9.65
CA ALA A 114 0.42 6.28 -8.45
C ALA A 114 0.68 7.32 -7.33
N MET A 115 1.15 8.52 -7.69
CA MET A 115 1.32 9.61 -6.72
C MET A 115 -0.01 10.11 -6.16
N GLN A 116 -1.03 10.29 -7.00
CA GLN A 116 -2.36 10.71 -6.57
C GLN A 116 -3.01 9.67 -5.65
N GLU A 117 -2.95 8.39 -6.01
CA GLU A 117 -3.45 7.28 -5.20
C GLU A 117 -2.74 7.20 -3.85
N THR A 118 -1.42 7.42 -3.82
CA THR A 118 -0.65 7.49 -2.57
C THR A 118 -1.18 8.59 -1.66
N LEU A 119 -1.43 9.79 -2.19
CA LEU A 119 -2.00 10.90 -1.41
C LEU A 119 -3.38 10.56 -0.84
N MET A 120 -4.21 9.84 -1.60
CA MET A 120 -5.55 9.41 -1.15
C MET A 120 -5.48 8.38 -0.01
N LEU A 121 -4.45 7.53 0.01
CA LEU A 121 -4.26 6.48 1.03
C LEU A 121 -3.58 7.00 2.29
N LEU A 122 -2.91 8.15 2.24
CA LEU A 122 -2.15 8.70 3.36
C LEU A 122 -3.05 9.09 4.53
N ASP A 123 -2.76 8.50 5.71
CA ASP A 123 -3.32 8.99 6.98
C ASP A 123 -2.40 10.07 7.56
N TYR A 124 -2.80 11.34 7.40
CA TYR A 124 -2.01 12.48 7.88
C TYR A 124 -1.83 12.51 9.40
N LYS A 125 -2.71 11.85 10.18
CA LYS A 125 -2.54 11.75 11.65
C LYS A 125 -1.42 10.77 11.98
N VAL A 126 -1.39 9.63 11.28
CA VAL A 126 -0.30 8.66 11.42
C VAL A 126 1.00 9.27 10.93
N LEU A 127 1.00 9.93 9.77
CA LEU A 127 2.18 10.61 9.25
C LEU A 127 2.75 11.63 10.24
N ALA A 128 1.90 12.45 10.87
CA ALA A 128 2.34 13.40 11.89
C ALA A 128 2.94 12.71 13.13
N GLN A 129 2.47 11.52 13.50
CA GLN A 129 3.08 10.74 14.58
C GLN A 129 4.44 10.18 14.17
N VAL A 130 4.56 9.67 12.93
CA VAL A 130 5.84 9.19 12.36
C VAL A 130 6.89 10.30 12.38
N ILE A 131 6.54 11.50 11.89
CA ILE A 131 7.46 12.65 11.88
C ILE A 131 7.96 12.96 13.32
N LYS A 132 7.05 13.00 14.29
CA LYS A 132 7.43 13.22 15.70
C LYS A 132 8.34 12.14 16.28
N LEU A 133 8.16 10.88 15.86
CA LEU A 133 9.05 9.79 16.28
C LEU A 133 10.44 9.97 15.66
N MET A 134 10.50 10.34 14.38
CA MET A 134 11.77 10.58 13.68
C MET A 134 12.54 11.75 14.28
N GLU A 135 11.86 12.86 14.60
CA GLU A 135 12.49 14.05 15.24
C GLU A 135 13.08 13.73 16.62
N LYS A 136 12.48 12.81 17.37
CA LYS A 136 12.90 12.44 18.72
C LYS A 136 13.95 11.33 18.76
N ALA A 137 14.09 10.59 17.69
CA ALA A 137 14.99 9.45 17.64
C ALA A 137 16.46 9.92 17.67
N LYS A 138 17.29 9.24 18.45
CA LYS A 138 18.74 9.47 18.49
C LYS A 138 19.42 9.03 17.20
N ARG A 139 18.94 7.92 16.64
CA ARG A 139 19.34 7.35 15.36
C ARG A 139 18.14 6.70 14.70
N ILE A 140 18.12 6.67 13.38
CA ILE A 140 17.08 6.03 12.58
C ILE A 140 17.74 5.00 11.68
N TYR A 141 17.15 3.82 11.63
CA TYR A 141 17.62 2.71 10.83
C TYR A 141 16.54 2.30 9.83
N PHE A 142 16.91 2.24 8.55
CA PHE A 142 16.04 1.79 7.48
C PHE A 142 16.36 0.34 7.13
N PHE A 143 15.38 -0.56 7.27
CA PHE A 143 15.50 -1.97 6.93
C PHE A 143 14.67 -2.27 5.68
N GLY A 144 15.25 -2.96 4.72
CA GLY A 144 14.56 -3.39 3.51
C GLY A 144 15.42 -4.32 2.69
N VAL A 145 14.83 -5.26 1.95
CA VAL A 145 15.53 -6.21 1.10
C VAL A 145 15.19 -6.00 -0.37
N ALA A 146 16.06 -6.39 -1.28
CA ALA A 146 15.89 -6.26 -2.73
C ALA A 146 15.54 -4.81 -3.14
N HIS A 147 14.46 -4.58 -3.89
CA HIS A 147 14.03 -3.23 -4.31
C HIS A 147 13.68 -2.33 -3.12
N SER A 148 13.06 -2.88 -2.07
CA SER A 148 12.81 -2.13 -0.83
C SER A 148 14.10 -1.71 -0.13
N GLY A 149 15.19 -2.48 -0.31
CA GLY A 149 16.53 -2.11 0.15
C GLY A 149 17.09 -0.88 -0.58
N LEU A 150 16.85 -0.74 -1.88
CA LEU A 150 17.22 0.47 -2.62
C LEU A 150 16.50 1.71 -2.09
N THR A 151 15.20 1.57 -1.78
CA THR A 151 14.42 2.63 -1.14
C THR A 151 14.96 2.98 0.26
N ALA A 152 15.39 1.98 1.04
CA ALA A 152 16.03 2.18 2.34
C ALA A 152 17.34 2.98 2.22
N ILE A 153 18.16 2.66 1.22
CA ILE A 153 19.40 3.40 0.93
C ILE A 153 19.08 4.84 0.51
N GLU A 154 18.10 5.03 -0.36
CA GLU A 154 17.68 6.38 -0.79
C GLU A 154 17.18 7.21 0.39
N ALA A 155 16.34 6.61 1.26
CA ALA A 155 15.87 7.25 2.49
C ALA A 155 17.07 7.68 3.37
N LYS A 156 18.05 6.80 3.60
CA LYS A 156 19.27 7.14 4.32
C LYS A 156 19.92 8.40 3.75
N TYR A 157 20.16 8.47 2.44
CA TYR A 157 20.80 9.64 1.84
C TYR A 157 19.98 10.92 2.01
N LYS A 158 18.67 10.86 1.78
CA LYS A 158 17.78 12.03 1.90
C LYS A 158 17.73 12.56 3.34
N PHE A 159 17.57 11.68 4.33
CA PHE A 159 17.53 12.11 5.74
C PHE A 159 18.89 12.52 6.29
N MET A 160 19.98 11.94 5.78
CA MET A 160 21.34 12.39 6.09
C MET A 160 21.58 13.84 5.63
N GLN A 161 21.06 14.24 4.47
CA GLN A 161 21.12 15.62 3.99
C GLN A 161 20.40 16.61 4.90
N LEU A 162 19.41 16.15 5.65
CA LEU A 162 18.70 16.93 6.67
C LEU A 162 19.47 16.98 8.03
N GLY A 163 20.67 16.40 8.10
CA GLY A 163 21.49 16.36 9.32
C GLY A 163 21.08 15.28 10.32
N MET A 164 20.16 14.37 9.95
CA MET A 164 19.74 13.29 10.84
C MET A 164 20.78 12.16 10.89
N LYS A 165 20.89 11.52 12.05
CA LYS A 165 21.75 10.34 12.23
C LYS A 165 21.01 9.11 11.74
N VAL A 166 21.28 8.68 10.52
CA VAL A 166 20.54 7.60 9.86
C VAL A 166 21.49 6.56 9.26
N ASP A 167 21.03 5.32 9.21
CA ASP A 167 21.71 4.24 8.48
C ASP A 167 20.69 3.33 7.80
N SER A 168 21.15 2.46 6.88
CA SER A 168 20.29 1.51 6.17
C SER A 168 20.95 0.14 6.08
N TYR A 169 20.17 -0.91 6.27
CA TYR A 169 20.62 -2.30 6.19
C TYR A 169 19.72 -3.08 5.24
N ILE A 170 20.37 -3.73 4.26
CA ILE A 170 19.70 -4.47 3.18
C ILE A 170 19.98 -5.96 3.24
N ASP A 171 20.94 -6.37 4.07
CA ASP A 171 21.30 -7.76 4.33
C ASP A 171 20.64 -8.23 5.64
N ASN A 172 20.05 -9.42 5.61
CA ASN A 172 19.29 -9.98 6.72
C ASN A 172 20.15 -10.25 7.98
N HIS A 173 21.41 -10.68 7.81
CA HIS A 173 22.30 -10.93 8.95
C HIS A 173 22.69 -9.63 9.63
N PHE A 174 23.04 -8.60 8.85
CA PHE A 174 23.34 -7.28 9.40
C PHE A 174 22.11 -6.63 10.04
N MET A 175 20.90 -6.78 9.45
CA MET A 175 19.66 -6.31 10.09
C MET A 175 19.48 -6.93 11.47
N ALA A 176 19.62 -8.25 11.59
CA ALA A 176 19.46 -8.96 12.86
C ALA A 176 20.53 -8.55 13.89
N MET A 177 21.80 -8.46 13.46
CA MET A 177 22.90 -8.04 14.32
C MET A 177 22.70 -6.62 14.86
N VAL A 178 22.33 -5.68 13.98
CA VAL A 178 22.08 -4.30 14.38
C VAL A 178 20.85 -4.21 15.25
N ALA A 179 19.74 -4.84 14.87
CA ALA A 179 18.49 -4.83 15.64
C ALA A 179 18.70 -5.27 17.10
N ALA A 180 19.56 -6.27 17.32
CA ALA A 180 19.90 -6.77 18.65
C ALA A 180 20.74 -5.79 19.51
N THR A 181 21.32 -4.75 18.92
CA THR A 181 22.16 -3.75 19.62
C THR A 181 21.46 -2.42 19.84
N LEU A 182 20.24 -2.25 19.36
CA LEU A 182 19.46 -1.01 19.46
C LEU A 182 18.87 -0.84 20.85
N ASP A 183 18.46 0.38 21.14
CA ASP A 183 17.80 0.73 22.41
C ASP A 183 16.52 1.59 22.18
N LYS A 184 15.89 1.96 23.28
CA LYS A 184 14.63 2.74 23.27
C LYS A 184 14.74 4.15 22.68
N GLU A 185 15.94 4.67 22.48
CA GLU A 185 16.19 5.99 21.87
C GLU A 185 16.32 5.90 20.35
N ASP A 186 16.48 4.68 19.82
CA ASP A 186 16.57 4.39 18.39
C ASP A 186 15.20 4.17 17.75
N LEU A 187 15.12 4.37 16.44
CA LEU A 187 13.94 4.13 15.63
C LEU A 187 14.30 3.24 14.44
N VAL A 188 13.53 2.17 14.22
CA VAL A 188 13.66 1.36 13.00
C VAL A 188 12.45 1.53 12.10
N ILE A 189 12.70 1.78 10.83
CA ILE A 189 11.68 1.89 9.78
C ILE A 189 11.90 0.74 8.81
N GLY A 190 10.94 -0.19 8.77
CA GLY A 190 10.93 -1.30 7.82
C GLY A 190 10.24 -0.92 6.53
N ILE A 191 10.89 -1.18 5.40
CA ILE A 191 10.33 -0.93 4.07
C ILE A 191 10.10 -2.26 3.37
N SER A 192 8.86 -2.51 2.98
CA SER A 192 8.47 -3.72 2.26
C SER A 192 7.31 -3.41 1.32
N HIS A 193 7.49 -3.66 0.02
CA HIS A 193 6.43 -3.49 -0.97
C HIS A 193 5.24 -4.43 -0.71
N SER A 194 5.51 -5.69 -0.37
CA SER A 194 4.47 -6.70 -0.13
C SER A 194 4.00 -6.78 1.33
N GLY A 195 4.71 -6.13 2.26
CA GLY A 195 4.51 -6.32 3.70
C GLY A 195 4.89 -7.71 4.22
N ARG A 196 5.52 -8.59 3.39
CA ARG A 196 5.78 -10.01 3.69
C ARG A 196 7.24 -10.40 3.68
N ALA A 197 8.16 -9.45 3.55
CA ALA A 197 9.59 -9.72 3.62
C ALA A 197 9.95 -10.19 5.04
N LEU A 198 10.14 -11.51 5.21
CA LEU A 198 10.38 -12.12 6.53
C LEU A 198 11.62 -11.54 7.20
N GLU A 199 12.62 -11.21 6.43
CA GLU A 199 13.87 -10.62 6.91
C GLU A 199 13.60 -9.25 7.56
N THR A 200 12.84 -8.38 6.89
CA THR A 200 12.44 -7.07 7.40
C THR A 200 11.54 -7.23 8.63
N ILE A 201 10.56 -8.13 8.60
CA ILE A 201 9.66 -8.39 9.71
C ILE A 201 10.44 -8.85 10.95
N LYS A 202 11.34 -9.83 10.81
CA LYS A 202 12.17 -10.33 11.90
C LYS A 202 13.10 -9.25 12.47
N GLY A 203 13.69 -8.43 11.60
CA GLY A 203 14.50 -7.29 12.04
C GLY A 203 13.70 -6.31 12.90
N LEU A 204 12.46 -6.01 12.51
CA LEU A 204 11.56 -5.16 13.31
C LEU A 204 11.13 -5.82 14.64
N GLU A 205 10.89 -7.13 14.65
CA GLU A 205 10.55 -7.90 15.86
C GLU A 205 11.70 -7.85 16.85
N VAL A 206 12.93 -8.16 16.41
CA VAL A 206 14.13 -8.10 17.28
C VAL A 206 14.34 -6.69 17.85
N ALA A 207 14.24 -5.64 16.99
CA ALA A 207 14.37 -4.27 17.46
C ALA A 207 13.32 -3.90 18.51
N ARG A 208 12.07 -4.38 18.34
CA ARG A 208 10.98 -4.17 19.31
C ARG A 208 11.25 -4.86 20.65
N GLU A 209 11.83 -6.06 20.63
CA GLU A 209 12.22 -6.79 21.84
C GLU A 209 13.30 -6.04 22.65
N GLN A 210 14.17 -5.25 21.97
CA GLN A 210 15.13 -4.35 22.63
C GLN A 210 14.48 -3.04 23.13
N GLY A 211 13.18 -2.87 22.97
CA GLY A 211 12.45 -1.65 23.38
C GLY A 211 12.51 -0.51 22.37
N CYS A 212 13.11 -0.72 21.19
CA CYS A 212 13.17 0.23 20.11
C CYS A 212 11.77 0.50 19.53
N LYS A 213 11.50 1.74 19.10
CA LYS A 213 10.30 2.07 18.33
C LYS A 213 10.44 1.55 16.91
N THR A 214 9.35 1.02 16.36
CA THR A 214 9.33 0.47 14.99
C THR A 214 8.20 1.07 14.18
N ILE A 215 8.43 1.28 12.89
CA ILE A 215 7.49 1.73 11.87
C ILE A 215 7.58 0.75 10.68
N ALA A 216 6.43 0.40 10.06
CA ALA A 216 6.36 -0.42 8.87
C ALA A 216 5.27 0.11 7.92
#